data_59b4e5abbf098090de16a5ca6508e04a
#
_entry.id   59b4e5abbf098090de16a5ca6508e04a
#
_cell.length_a   1.000
_cell.length_b   1.000
_cell.length_c   1.000
_cell.angle_alpha   90.00
_cell.angle_beta   90.00
_cell.angle_gamma   90.00
#
_symmetry.space_group_name_H-M   'P 1'
#
loop_
_entity.id
_entity.type
_entity.pdbx_description
1 polymer ?
#
loop_
_entity_poly.entity_id
_entity_poly.type
_entity_poly.pdbx_seq_one_letter_code
_entity_poly.pdbx_strand_id
1 'polypeptide(L)'
;MMKKTILACVFLQLVLGTVFAQTVDSTHIKNMHAYYKKHFSDPTDPIVLTASDTLLDMAIRCNDTVMSKIALGAKLDYYYYGQGENRTDSVIAGVNRLKRFARSVGNAELYYWAWAARLVNYYIIQGEYNIALLEAEKMLQEAKKEGKQESIAECYYALANVYAAKGLMKKSQEFMLKEIDIFENTDVVRYNISCQYSDAAKIYIDLGEEEKAPELLKKALKAVKSPYHAVTANLVYVSLYLAQGDTVAARQALEKCRQMYADEPSLKRHIHYLYDVEIDYDWKVGNYQKALNVLDERETELKRKNNLATLMQLRKTKADILWDMNRKEEAAGLYRDFLLEQKKEKERNEEVATG
;
A
#
# COMPACT_ATOMS: atom_id res chain seq x y z
N MET A 1 -46.10 15.18 -4.20
CA MET A 1 -45.50 16.49 -3.88
C MET A 1 -44.04 16.42 -3.44
N MET A 2 -43.53 15.34 -2.86
CA MET A 2 -42.15 15.24 -2.38
C MET A 2 -41.03 15.21 -3.48
N LYS A 3 -41.31 14.72 -4.69
CA LYS A 3 -40.27 14.64 -5.77
C LYS A 3 -39.89 16.02 -6.37
N LYS A 4 -40.78 17.02 -6.29
CA LYS A 4 -40.46 18.37 -6.81
C LYS A 4 -39.61 19.20 -5.85
N THR A 5 -39.70 18.95 -4.54
CA THR A 5 -38.93 19.68 -3.52
C THR A 5 -37.49 19.23 -3.48
N ILE A 6 -37.22 17.92 -3.73
CA ILE A 6 -35.84 17.36 -3.79
C ILE A 6 -35.09 17.89 -5.02
N LEU A 7 -35.79 18.01 -6.16
CA LEU A 7 -35.21 18.57 -7.39
C LEU A 7 -34.84 20.04 -7.24
N ALA A 8 -35.67 20.82 -6.51
CA ALA A 8 -35.41 22.23 -6.23
C ALA A 8 -34.20 22.43 -5.29
N CYS A 9 -34.00 21.57 -4.28
CA CYS A 9 -32.85 21.63 -3.39
C CYS A 9 -31.53 21.25 -4.09
N VAL A 10 -31.56 20.24 -4.97
CA VAL A 10 -30.40 19.87 -5.78
C VAL A 10 -30.06 20.96 -6.80
N PHE A 11 -31.08 21.61 -7.41
CA PHE A 11 -30.87 22.72 -8.33
C PHE A 11 -30.36 23.98 -7.60
N LEU A 12 -30.85 24.24 -6.37
CA LEU A 12 -30.38 25.37 -5.57
C LEU A 12 -28.94 25.18 -5.07
N GLN A 13 -28.54 23.96 -4.73
CA GLN A 13 -27.14 23.64 -4.40
C GLN A 13 -26.23 23.74 -5.62
N LEU A 14 -26.69 23.33 -6.81
CA LEU A 14 -25.96 23.52 -8.07
C LEU A 14 -25.87 25.00 -8.47
N VAL A 15 -26.91 25.78 -8.26
CA VAL A 15 -26.89 27.21 -8.59
C VAL A 15 -26.11 28.03 -7.55
N LEU A 16 -26.17 27.70 -6.26
CA LEU A 16 -25.34 28.35 -5.25
C LEU A 16 -23.86 27.93 -5.35
N GLY A 17 -23.58 26.70 -5.77
CA GLY A 17 -22.23 26.25 -6.10
C GLY A 17 -21.62 26.95 -7.32
N THR A 18 -22.47 27.38 -8.28
CA THR A 18 -22.01 28.12 -9.47
C THR A 18 -21.87 29.61 -9.25
N VAL A 19 -22.51 30.20 -8.23
CA VAL A 19 -22.43 31.65 -7.94
C VAL A 19 -21.18 31.99 -7.11
N PHE A 20 -20.57 31.04 -6.41
CA PHE A 20 -19.28 31.21 -5.73
C PHE A 20 -18.11 30.52 -6.43
N ALA A 21 -18.33 29.78 -7.50
CA ALA A 21 -17.26 29.45 -8.42
C ALA A 21 -16.92 30.77 -9.17
N GLN A 22 -15.98 31.57 -8.62
CA GLN A 22 -15.12 32.34 -9.50
C GLN A 22 -14.77 31.42 -10.66
N THR A 23 -15.10 31.85 -11.89
CA THR A 23 -14.71 31.10 -13.10
C THR A 23 -13.23 30.84 -13.01
N VAL A 24 -12.85 29.69 -12.48
CA VAL A 24 -11.44 29.26 -12.48
C VAL A 24 -11.11 29.16 -13.95
N ASP A 25 -10.32 30.11 -14.42
CA ASP A 25 -9.94 30.23 -15.82
C ASP A 25 -9.35 28.86 -16.23
N SER A 26 -9.89 28.26 -17.28
CA SER A 26 -9.42 26.97 -17.81
C SER A 26 -7.90 26.98 -18.07
N THR A 27 -7.31 28.16 -18.25
CA THR A 27 -5.87 28.42 -18.38
C THR A 27 -5.12 28.11 -17.08
N HIS A 28 -5.65 28.49 -15.92
CA HIS A 28 -5.03 28.20 -14.62
C HIS A 28 -5.02 26.70 -14.31
N ILE A 29 -6.11 26.00 -14.60
CA ILE A 29 -6.18 24.53 -14.44
C ILE A 29 -5.17 23.84 -15.36
N LYS A 30 -5.10 24.24 -16.63
CA LYS A 30 -4.11 23.71 -17.59
C LYS A 30 -2.68 23.98 -17.12
N ASN A 31 -2.40 25.16 -16.58
CA ASN A 31 -1.09 25.53 -16.06
C ASN A 31 -0.73 24.70 -14.84
N MET A 32 -1.64 24.43 -13.90
CA MET A 32 -1.41 23.56 -12.76
C MET A 32 -1.11 22.12 -13.20
N HIS A 33 -1.87 21.57 -14.15
CA HIS A 33 -1.62 20.23 -14.68
C HIS A 33 -0.28 20.13 -15.42
N ALA A 34 0.07 21.13 -16.22
CA ALA A 34 1.35 21.19 -16.89
C ALA A 34 2.50 21.28 -15.90
N TYR A 35 2.36 22.10 -14.85
CA TYR A 35 3.33 22.24 -13.78
C TYR A 35 3.52 20.91 -13.03
N TYR A 36 2.41 20.24 -12.66
CA TYR A 36 2.45 18.93 -12.03
C TYR A 36 3.20 17.90 -12.89
N LYS A 37 2.82 17.75 -14.15
CA LYS A 37 3.48 16.80 -15.06
C LYS A 37 4.98 17.06 -15.20
N LYS A 38 5.40 18.31 -15.14
CA LYS A 38 6.80 18.70 -15.30
C LYS A 38 7.67 18.35 -14.09
N HIS A 39 7.13 18.49 -12.87
CA HIS A 39 7.94 18.50 -11.65
C HIS A 39 7.73 17.31 -10.72
N PHE A 40 6.77 16.39 -11.01
CA PHE A 40 6.40 15.32 -10.10
C PHE A 40 6.53 13.91 -10.71
N SER A 41 7.45 13.75 -11.67
CA SER A 41 7.75 12.46 -12.28
C SER A 41 8.55 11.53 -11.36
N ASP A 42 9.42 12.09 -10.53
CA ASP A 42 10.19 11.37 -9.51
C ASP A 42 9.88 11.95 -8.13
N PRO A 43 9.23 11.19 -7.22
CA PRO A 43 8.90 11.67 -5.89
C PRO A 43 10.13 11.92 -5.00
N THR A 44 11.30 11.41 -5.37
CA THR A 44 12.55 11.58 -4.60
C THR A 44 13.41 12.75 -5.08
N ASP A 45 13.03 13.44 -6.15
CA ASP A 45 13.71 14.63 -6.63
C ASP A 45 13.50 15.80 -5.64
N PRO A 46 14.55 16.45 -5.13
CA PRO A 46 14.44 17.60 -4.24
C PRO A 46 13.58 18.75 -4.77
N ILE A 47 13.43 18.90 -6.09
CA ILE A 47 12.54 19.89 -6.71
C ILE A 47 11.09 19.74 -6.25
N VAL A 48 10.67 18.53 -5.87
CA VAL A 48 9.31 18.22 -5.38
C VAL A 48 8.96 19.06 -4.16
N LEU A 49 9.92 19.38 -3.29
CA LEU A 49 9.66 20.18 -2.09
C LEU A 49 9.15 21.59 -2.43
N THR A 50 9.91 22.31 -3.27
CA THR A 50 9.53 23.66 -3.69
C THR A 50 8.38 23.65 -4.68
N ALA A 51 8.34 22.66 -5.59
CA ALA A 51 7.26 22.49 -6.53
C ALA A 51 5.92 22.19 -5.84
N SER A 52 5.93 21.41 -4.75
CA SER A 52 4.71 21.13 -3.96
C SER A 52 4.15 22.40 -3.32
N ASP A 53 5.01 23.25 -2.74
CA ASP A 53 4.55 24.51 -2.15
C ASP A 53 3.97 25.45 -3.22
N THR A 54 4.61 25.56 -4.38
CA THR A 54 4.12 26.34 -5.52
C THR A 54 2.78 25.80 -6.04
N LEU A 55 2.66 24.48 -6.22
CA LEU A 55 1.42 23.86 -6.67
C LEU A 55 0.29 24.05 -5.65
N LEU A 56 0.60 23.94 -4.35
CA LEU A 56 -0.37 24.16 -3.28
C LEU A 56 -0.90 25.61 -3.29
N ASP A 57 -0.01 26.59 -3.43
CA ASP A 57 -0.40 27.99 -3.53
C ASP A 57 -1.30 28.27 -4.75
N MET A 58 -0.98 27.67 -5.90
CA MET A 58 -1.82 27.75 -7.10
C MET A 58 -3.20 27.13 -6.85
N ALA A 59 -3.23 25.94 -6.25
CA ALA A 59 -4.46 25.23 -5.96
C ALA A 59 -5.36 25.95 -4.95
N ILE A 60 -4.78 26.53 -3.90
CA ILE A 60 -5.53 27.32 -2.90
C ILE A 60 -6.16 28.56 -3.56
N ARG A 61 -5.42 29.31 -4.40
CA ARG A 61 -5.94 30.49 -5.12
C ARG A 61 -7.11 30.14 -6.04
N CYS A 62 -7.13 28.93 -6.59
CA CYS A 62 -8.18 28.43 -7.47
C CYS A 62 -9.28 27.65 -6.72
N ASN A 63 -9.18 27.51 -5.39
CA ASN A 63 -10.04 26.64 -4.57
C ASN A 63 -10.11 25.20 -5.10
N ASP A 64 -8.97 24.70 -5.65
CA ASP A 64 -8.86 23.36 -6.20
C ASP A 64 -8.40 22.37 -5.10
N THR A 65 -9.36 21.67 -4.51
CA THR A 65 -9.10 20.68 -3.45
C THR A 65 -8.38 19.43 -3.96
N VAL A 66 -8.53 19.08 -5.25
CA VAL A 66 -7.86 17.93 -5.85
C VAL A 66 -6.37 18.21 -5.99
N MET A 67 -5.99 19.36 -6.56
CA MET A 67 -4.59 19.77 -6.69
C MET A 67 -3.95 20.07 -5.33
N SER A 68 -4.71 20.61 -4.37
CA SER A 68 -4.23 20.78 -2.98
C SER A 68 -3.86 19.44 -2.34
N LYS A 69 -4.71 18.41 -2.50
CA LYS A 69 -4.41 17.05 -2.04
C LYS A 69 -3.16 16.48 -2.72
N ILE A 70 -3.04 16.65 -4.03
CA ILE A 70 -1.88 16.18 -4.81
C ILE A 70 -0.60 16.85 -4.33
N ALA A 71 -0.60 18.16 -4.16
CA ALA A 71 0.57 18.92 -3.69
C ALA A 71 1.02 18.48 -2.28
N LEU A 72 0.07 18.36 -1.34
CA LEU A 72 0.36 17.90 0.02
C LEU A 72 0.85 16.45 0.04
N GLY A 73 0.25 15.59 -0.80
CA GLY A 73 0.66 14.19 -0.95
C GLY A 73 2.04 14.05 -1.53
N ALA A 74 2.37 14.81 -2.59
CA ALA A 74 3.68 14.77 -3.22
C ALA A 74 4.81 15.20 -2.27
N LYS A 75 4.60 16.26 -1.47
CA LYS A 75 5.55 16.68 -0.44
C LYS A 75 5.76 15.62 0.64
N LEU A 76 4.68 14.94 1.05
CA LEU A 76 4.76 13.82 1.98
C LEU A 76 5.51 12.64 1.35
N ASP A 77 5.21 12.31 0.09
CA ASP A 77 5.83 11.20 -0.63
C ASP A 77 7.34 11.41 -0.82
N TYR A 78 7.79 12.64 -0.99
CA TYR A 78 9.23 12.97 -1.01
C TYR A 78 9.93 12.49 0.27
N TYR A 79 9.37 12.77 1.44
CA TYR A 79 9.93 12.30 2.71
C TYR A 79 9.70 10.81 2.93
N TYR A 80 8.56 10.29 2.49
CA TYR A 80 8.21 8.90 2.64
C TYR A 80 9.12 7.95 1.87
N TYR A 81 9.49 8.30 0.63
CA TYR A 81 10.37 7.49 -0.23
C TYR A 81 11.84 7.95 -0.17
N GLY A 82 12.11 9.12 0.36
CA GLY A 82 13.44 9.73 0.41
C GLY A 82 14.35 9.15 1.48
N GLN A 83 15.55 9.68 1.54
CA GLN A 83 16.56 9.41 2.57
C GLN A 83 16.95 10.74 3.22
N GLY A 84 17.39 10.71 4.48
CA GLY A 84 17.89 11.89 5.16
C GLY A 84 17.67 11.88 6.66
N GLU A 85 18.38 12.74 7.34
CA GLU A 85 18.18 13.05 8.77
C GLU A 85 16.78 13.68 8.95
N ASN A 86 16.17 13.44 10.12
CA ASN A 86 14.81 13.93 10.48
C ASN A 86 13.68 13.51 9.53
N ARG A 87 13.88 12.41 8.77
CA ARG A 87 12.86 11.88 7.85
C ARG A 87 11.57 11.54 8.57
N THR A 88 11.66 10.88 9.73
CA THR A 88 10.51 10.46 10.54
C THR A 88 9.64 11.66 10.93
N ASP A 89 10.25 12.72 11.47
CA ASP A 89 9.53 13.94 11.86
C ASP A 89 8.85 14.60 10.66
N SER A 90 9.53 14.60 9.50
CA SER A 90 8.98 15.15 8.26
C SER A 90 7.79 14.35 7.74
N VAL A 91 7.83 13.01 7.84
CA VAL A 91 6.70 12.13 7.49
C VAL A 91 5.53 12.38 8.44
N ILE A 92 5.76 12.41 9.76
CA ILE A 92 4.72 12.69 10.77
C ILE A 92 4.09 14.07 10.51
N ALA A 93 4.89 15.09 10.28
CA ALA A 93 4.40 16.45 9.99
C ALA A 93 3.59 16.49 8.70
N GLY A 94 4.04 15.81 7.65
CA GLY A 94 3.34 15.68 6.36
C GLY A 94 2.00 14.99 6.50
N VAL A 95 1.95 13.85 7.20
CA VAL A 95 0.70 13.13 7.49
C VAL A 95 -0.27 14.00 8.27
N ASN A 96 0.20 14.67 9.33
CA ASN A 96 -0.65 15.55 10.13
C ASN A 96 -1.19 16.74 9.32
N ARG A 97 -0.40 17.27 8.37
CA ARG A 97 -0.86 18.33 7.46
C ARG A 97 -1.95 17.79 6.53
N LEU A 98 -1.77 16.61 5.94
CA LEU A 98 -2.73 16.00 5.05
C LEU A 98 -4.02 15.61 5.80
N LYS A 99 -3.93 15.12 7.04
CA LYS A 99 -5.07 14.83 7.91
C LYS A 99 -5.88 16.10 8.22
N ARG A 100 -5.21 17.21 8.58
CA ARG A 100 -5.89 18.50 8.81
C ARG A 100 -6.61 18.99 7.56
N PHE A 101 -5.95 18.91 6.41
CA PHE A 101 -6.58 19.24 5.13
C PHE A 101 -7.80 18.35 4.86
N ALA A 102 -7.69 17.04 5.02
CA ALA A 102 -8.79 16.11 4.84
C ALA A 102 -10.00 16.44 5.73
N ARG A 103 -9.78 16.82 6.98
CA ARG A 103 -10.83 17.28 7.88
C ARG A 103 -11.46 18.60 7.44
N SER A 104 -10.68 19.56 6.96
CA SER A 104 -11.17 20.85 6.49
C SER A 104 -12.09 20.76 5.27
N VAL A 105 -11.90 19.72 4.44
CA VAL A 105 -12.74 19.45 3.26
C VAL A 105 -13.77 18.34 3.48
N GLY A 106 -13.92 17.83 4.72
CA GLY A 106 -14.88 16.78 5.06
C GLY A 106 -14.58 15.42 4.45
N ASN A 107 -13.33 15.13 4.08
CA ASN A 107 -12.92 13.90 3.41
C ASN A 107 -12.37 12.89 4.42
N ALA A 108 -13.22 12.06 5.01
CA ALA A 108 -12.83 11.04 5.98
C ALA A 108 -11.96 9.93 5.35
N GLU A 109 -12.23 9.55 4.09
CA GLU A 109 -11.43 8.55 3.39
C GLU A 109 -9.96 8.99 3.29
N LEU A 110 -9.71 10.23 2.84
CA LEU A 110 -8.36 10.79 2.77
C LEU A 110 -7.69 10.87 4.15
N TYR A 111 -8.46 11.18 5.19
CA TYR A 111 -7.97 11.28 6.56
C TYR A 111 -7.41 9.94 7.05
N TYR A 112 -8.20 8.87 6.95
CA TYR A 112 -7.80 7.54 7.41
C TYR A 112 -6.79 6.90 6.48
N TRP A 113 -6.88 7.12 5.16
CA TRP A 113 -5.87 6.69 4.21
C TRP A 113 -4.48 7.30 4.51
N ALA A 114 -4.43 8.60 4.80
CA ALA A 114 -3.15 9.25 5.14
C ALA A 114 -2.54 8.65 6.42
N TRP A 115 -3.37 8.30 7.40
CA TRP A 115 -2.91 7.67 8.63
C TRP A 115 -2.44 6.24 8.38
N ALA A 116 -3.25 5.40 7.72
CA ALA A 116 -2.94 4.01 7.43
C ALA A 116 -1.78 3.86 6.44
N ALA A 117 -1.96 4.40 5.22
CA ALA A 117 -1.07 4.14 4.09
C ALA A 117 0.24 4.96 4.13
N ARG A 118 0.32 6.00 4.97
CA ARG A 118 1.55 6.78 5.12
C ARG A 118 2.16 6.63 6.50
N LEU A 119 1.47 6.87 7.61
CA LEU A 119 2.10 6.81 8.92
C LEU A 119 2.28 5.36 9.41
N VAL A 120 1.20 4.57 9.48
CA VAL A 120 1.28 3.19 9.94
C VAL A 120 2.23 2.38 9.05
N ASN A 121 2.06 2.48 7.73
CA ASN A 121 2.91 1.76 6.79
C ASN A 121 4.37 2.25 6.80
N TYR A 122 4.62 3.54 7.08
CA TYR A 122 5.97 4.05 7.27
C TYR A 122 6.68 3.31 8.42
N TYR A 123 6.03 3.18 9.57
CA TYR A 123 6.59 2.45 10.71
C TYR A 123 6.78 0.96 10.41
N ILE A 124 5.87 0.34 9.64
CA ILE A 124 6.05 -1.05 9.16
C ILE A 124 7.34 -1.16 8.32
N ILE A 125 7.55 -0.25 7.37
CA ILE A 125 8.74 -0.24 6.49
C ILE A 125 10.03 -0.05 7.29
N GLN A 126 9.98 0.72 8.37
CA GLN A 126 11.13 0.94 9.27
C GLN A 126 11.35 -0.22 10.26
N GLY A 127 10.48 -1.22 10.31
CA GLY A 127 10.53 -2.32 11.28
C GLY A 127 10.06 -1.91 12.70
N GLU A 128 9.44 -0.75 12.83
CA GLU A 128 8.94 -0.22 14.12
C GLU A 128 7.50 -0.67 14.37
N TYR A 129 7.30 -1.98 14.44
CA TYR A 129 5.96 -2.60 14.43
C TYR A 129 5.11 -2.27 15.65
N ASN A 130 5.72 -2.00 16.82
CA ASN A 130 4.95 -1.63 18.03
C ASN A 130 4.40 -0.21 17.89
N ILE A 131 5.15 0.72 17.31
CA ILE A 131 4.64 2.06 17.01
C ILE A 131 3.55 1.99 15.93
N ALA A 132 3.76 1.19 14.88
CA ALA A 132 2.75 0.96 13.86
C ALA A 132 1.45 0.43 14.47
N LEU A 133 1.53 -0.53 15.38
CA LEU A 133 0.38 -1.11 16.07
C LEU A 133 -0.34 -0.05 16.91
N LEU A 134 0.41 0.71 17.72
CA LEU A 134 -0.16 1.78 18.54
C LEU A 134 -0.91 2.82 17.71
N GLU A 135 -0.33 3.24 16.57
CA GLU A 135 -0.98 4.18 15.66
C GLU A 135 -2.23 3.60 15.01
N ALA A 136 -2.21 2.32 14.59
CA ALA A 136 -3.38 1.65 14.02
C ALA A 136 -4.51 1.47 15.06
N GLU A 137 -4.17 1.19 16.33
CA GLU A 137 -5.15 1.10 17.42
C GLU A 137 -5.77 2.46 17.77
N LYS A 138 -4.96 3.53 17.84
CA LYS A 138 -5.47 4.91 17.99
C LYS A 138 -6.44 5.27 16.86
N MET A 139 -6.05 4.93 15.63
CA MET A 139 -6.88 5.15 14.44
C MET A 139 -8.23 4.43 14.56
N LEU A 140 -8.24 3.16 14.97
CA LEU A 140 -9.46 2.39 15.17
C LEU A 140 -10.34 2.97 16.30
N GLN A 141 -9.74 3.41 17.41
CA GLN A 141 -10.48 4.05 18.49
C GLN A 141 -11.20 5.34 18.02
N GLU A 142 -10.54 6.15 17.21
CA GLU A 142 -11.11 7.36 16.63
C GLU A 142 -12.23 7.03 15.65
N ALA A 143 -12.01 6.08 14.71
CA ALA A 143 -13.00 5.65 13.74
C ALA A 143 -14.27 5.09 14.41
N LYS A 144 -14.12 4.33 15.49
CA LYS A 144 -15.26 3.81 16.27
C LYS A 144 -16.06 4.93 16.94
N LYS A 145 -15.41 5.99 17.43
CA LYS A 145 -16.12 7.17 17.97
C LYS A 145 -16.90 7.91 16.89
N GLU A 146 -16.38 7.97 15.67
CA GLU A 146 -17.09 8.57 14.53
C GLU A 146 -18.23 7.69 14.00
N GLY A 147 -18.18 6.37 14.22
CA GLY A 147 -19.21 5.40 13.85
C GLY A 147 -19.33 5.11 12.36
N LYS A 148 -18.33 5.51 11.55
CA LYS A 148 -18.33 5.31 10.10
C LYS A 148 -17.72 3.97 9.74
N GLN A 149 -18.49 3.09 9.10
CA GLN A 149 -18.06 1.74 8.76
C GLN A 149 -16.87 1.73 7.79
N GLU A 150 -16.82 2.65 6.82
CA GLU A 150 -15.70 2.80 5.89
C GLU A 150 -14.38 3.07 6.61
N SER A 151 -14.43 3.96 7.61
CA SER A 151 -13.25 4.32 8.40
C SER A 151 -12.79 3.15 9.28
N ILE A 152 -13.74 2.40 9.87
CA ILE A 152 -13.46 1.20 10.68
C ILE A 152 -12.83 0.10 9.81
N ALA A 153 -13.33 -0.10 8.59
CA ALA A 153 -12.76 -1.06 7.64
C ALA A 153 -11.29 -0.72 7.29
N GLU A 154 -10.98 0.55 7.01
CA GLU A 154 -9.60 1.00 6.76
C GLU A 154 -8.69 0.72 7.95
N CYS A 155 -9.20 0.88 9.18
CA CYS A 155 -8.44 0.56 10.39
C CYS A 155 -8.18 -0.94 10.54
N TYR A 156 -9.14 -1.78 10.19
CA TYR A 156 -8.94 -3.23 10.21
C TYR A 156 -7.91 -3.67 9.17
N TYR A 157 -7.92 -3.07 7.97
CA TYR A 157 -6.88 -3.30 6.98
C TYR A 157 -5.49 -2.90 7.48
N ALA A 158 -5.36 -1.73 8.10
CA ALA A 158 -4.10 -1.28 8.69
C ALA A 158 -3.60 -2.25 9.77
N LEU A 159 -4.47 -2.70 10.68
CA LEU A 159 -4.15 -3.69 11.72
C LEU A 159 -3.72 -5.04 11.11
N ALA A 160 -4.43 -5.52 10.08
CA ALA A 160 -4.07 -6.74 9.37
C ALA A 160 -2.63 -6.66 8.83
N ASN A 161 -2.28 -5.54 8.19
CA ASN A 161 -0.93 -5.31 7.66
C ASN A 161 0.14 -5.26 8.76
N VAL A 162 -0.12 -4.61 9.90
CA VAL A 162 0.81 -4.59 11.04
C VAL A 162 1.03 -6.01 11.58
N TYR A 163 -0.04 -6.79 11.76
CA TYR A 163 0.09 -8.16 12.26
C TYR A 163 0.78 -9.09 11.27
N ALA A 164 0.55 -8.92 9.95
CA ALA A 164 1.30 -9.63 8.92
C ALA A 164 2.80 -9.32 9.00
N ALA A 165 3.17 -8.04 9.09
CA ALA A 165 4.55 -7.59 9.23
C ALA A 165 5.24 -8.13 10.50
N LYS A 166 4.48 -8.30 11.59
CA LYS A 166 4.95 -8.96 12.83
C LYS A 166 5.04 -10.50 12.72
N GLY A 167 4.69 -11.10 11.57
CA GLY A 167 4.60 -12.55 11.39
C GLY A 167 3.42 -13.21 12.10
N LEU A 168 2.47 -12.43 12.63
CA LEU A 168 1.30 -12.92 13.35
C LEU A 168 0.13 -13.15 12.39
N MET A 169 0.32 -14.07 11.42
CA MET A 169 -0.58 -14.29 10.28
C MET A 169 -2.03 -14.61 10.68
N LYS A 170 -2.25 -15.37 11.79
CA LYS A 170 -3.62 -15.62 12.29
C LYS A 170 -4.35 -14.37 12.75
N LYS A 171 -3.64 -13.42 13.39
CA LYS A 171 -4.23 -12.12 13.75
C LYS A 171 -4.46 -11.26 12.52
N SER A 172 -3.55 -11.27 11.57
CA SER A 172 -3.74 -10.60 10.28
C SER A 172 -5.00 -11.10 9.59
N GLN A 173 -5.18 -12.41 9.51
CA GLN A 173 -6.38 -13.05 8.96
C GLN A 173 -7.66 -12.56 9.65
N GLU A 174 -7.67 -12.53 11.00
CA GLU A 174 -8.84 -12.08 11.77
C GLU A 174 -9.27 -10.66 11.40
N PHE A 175 -8.31 -9.73 11.32
CA PHE A 175 -8.62 -8.34 10.97
C PHE A 175 -8.99 -8.16 9.51
N MET A 176 -8.36 -8.89 8.59
CA MET A 176 -8.73 -8.89 7.18
C MET A 176 -10.17 -9.36 6.97
N LEU A 177 -10.58 -10.43 7.67
CA LEU A 177 -11.95 -10.93 7.59
C LEU A 177 -12.96 -9.95 8.19
N LYS A 178 -12.62 -9.23 9.27
CA LYS A 178 -13.48 -8.15 9.81
C LYS A 178 -13.65 -7.00 8.82
N GLU A 179 -12.62 -6.65 8.06
CA GLU A 179 -12.71 -5.66 6.99
C GLU A 179 -13.67 -6.14 5.89
N ILE A 180 -13.45 -7.35 5.38
CA ILE A 180 -14.28 -7.95 4.32
C ILE A 180 -15.75 -8.05 4.76
N ASP A 181 -16.02 -8.45 6.00
CA ASP A 181 -17.38 -8.55 6.57
C ASP A 181 -18.13 -7.20 6.49
N ILE A 182 -17.45 -6.08 6.76
CA ILE A 182 -18.06 -4.76 6.60
C ILE A 182 -18.50 -4.53 5.15
N PHE A 183 -17.67 -4.87 4.16
CA PHE A 183 -18.01 -4.66 2.75
C PHE A 183 -19.07 -5.62 2.23
N GLU A 184 -19.16 -6.83 2.78
CA GLU A 184 -20.16 -7.83 2.39
C GLU A 184 -21.52 -7.60 3.04
N ASN A 185 -21.56 -7.02 4.25
CA ASN A 185 -22.77 -6.85 5.05
C ASN A 185 -23.26 -5.40 5.20
N THR A 186 -22.66 -4.46 4.49
CA THR A 186 -23.08 -3.05 4.49
C THR A 186 -23.12 -2.49 3.05
N ASP A 187 -23.71 -1.31 2.89
CA ASP A 187 -23.73 -0.59 1.60
C ASP A 187 -22.42 0.16 1.30
N VAL A 188 -21.38 -0.07 2.10
CA VAL A 188 -20.07 0.56 1.89
C VAL A 188 -19.42 0.01 0.63
N VAL A 189 -19.11 0.91 -0.28
CA VAL A 189 -18.45 0.58 -1.55
C VAL A 189 -16.97 0.95 -1.46
N ARG A 190 -16.10 -0.02 -1.65
CA ARG A 190 -14.65 0.22 -1.74
C ARG A 190 -14.14 -0.07 -3.15
N TYR A 191 -13.37 0.90 -3.67
CA TYR A 191 -12.76 0.75 -5.01
C TYR A 191 -11.81 -0.45 -5.08
N ASN A 192 -11.01 -0.66 -4.03
CA ASN A 192 -9.95 -1.67 -3.98
C ASN A 192 -10.38 -3.03 -3.38
N ILE A 193 -11.67 -3.32 -3.22
CA ILE A 193 -12.14 -4.56 -2.57
C ILE A 193 -11.57 -5.83 -3.25
N SER A 194 -11.28 -5.77 -4.54
CA SER A 194 -10.59 -6.83 -5.28
C SER A 194 -9.22 -7.17 -4.68
N CYS A 195 -8.46 -6.14 -4.26
CA CYS A 195 -7.16 -6.34 -3.60
C CYS A 195 -7.33 -6.98 -2.23
N GLN A 196 -8.31 -6.54 -1.42
CA GLN A 196 -8.56 -7.13 -0.10
C GLN A 196 -8.93 -8.61 -0.19
N TYR A 197 -9.75 -9.01 -1.16
CA TYR A 197 -10.00 -10.44 -1.40
C TYR A 197 -8.74 -11.19 -1.81
N SER A 198 -7.88 -10.59 -2.62
CA SER A 198 -6.60 -11.19 -3.03
C SER A 198 -5.64 -11.32 -1.83
N ASP A 199 -5.54 -10.30 -0.99
CA ASP A 199 -4.71 -10.29 0.22
C ASP A 199 -5.20 -11.35 1.23
N ALA A 200 -6.52 -11.46 1.43
CA ALA A 200 -7.10 -12.50 2.27
C ALA A 200 -6.81 -13.91 1.73
N ALA A 201 -6.91 -14.10 0.42
CA ALA A 201 -6.56 -15.37 -0.23
C ALA A 201 -5.08 -15.72 -0.01
N LYS A 202 -4.18 -14.74 -0.16
CA LYS A 202 -2.74 -14.92 0.10
C LYS A 202 -2.47 -15.31 1.55
N ILE A 203 -3.14 -14.67 2.51
CA ILE A 203 -3.02 -15.02 3.94
C ILE A 203 -3.44 -16.48 4.19
N TYR A 204 -4.52 -16.96 3.57
CA TYR A 204 -4.91 -18.36 3.69
C TYR A 204 -3.86 -19.31 3.11
N ILE A 205 -3.27 -18.98 1.96
CA ILE A 205 -2.18 -19.74 1.34
C ILE A 205 -0.98 -19.78 2.29
N ASP A 206 -0.57 -18.65 2.86
CA ASP A 206 0.58 -18.54 3.76
C ASP A 206 0.38 -19.28 5.10
N LEU A 207 -0.88 -19.54 5.47
CA LEU A 207 -1.24 -20.33 6.64
C LEU A 207 -1.38 -21.83 6.36
N GLY A 208 -1.20 -22.28 5.10
CA GLY A 208 -1.43 -23.67 4.68
C GLY A 208 -2.93 -24.05 4.69
N GLU A 209 -3.79 -23.07 4.46
CA GLU A 209 -5.26 -23.22 4.33
C GLU A 209 -5.69 -22.86 2.91
N GLU A 210 -4.87 -23.26 1.92
CA GLU A 210 -4.99 -22.89 0.51
C GLU A 210 -6.32 -23.30 -0.13
N GLU A 211 -7.03 -24.27 0.43
CA GLU A 211 -8.36 -24.70 -0.04
C GLU A 211 -9.42 -23.59 0.09
N LYS A 212 -9.18 -22.57 0.92
CA LYS A 212 -10.09 -21.42 1.10
C LYS A 212 -9.81 -20.26 0.13
N ALA A 213 -8.63 -20.25 -0.48
CA ALA A 213 -8.22 -19.17 -1.37
C ALA A 213 -9.03 -19.07 -2.68
N PRO A 214 -9.45 -20.16 -3.37
CA PRO A 214 -10.12 -20.07 -4.67
C PRO A 214 -11.40 -19.23 -4.65
N GLU A 215 -12.23 -19.33 -3.61
CA GLU A 215 -13.49 -18.57 -3.53
C GLU A 215 -13.22 -17.08 -3.37
N LEU A 216 -12.21 -16.69 -2.57
CA LEU A 216 -11.80 -15.30 -2.42
C LEU A 216 -11.21 -14.74 -3.71
N LEU A 217 -10.39 -15.52 -4.42
CA LEU A 217 -9.83 -15.11 -5.71
C LEU A 217 -10.89 -14.94 -6.79
N LYS A 218 -11.93 -15.77 -6.78
CA LYS A 218 -13.10 -15.62 -7.64
C LYS A 218 -13.86 -14.32 -7.35
N LYS A 219 -14.06 -13.99 -6.06
CA LYS A 219 -14.62 -12.69 -5.64
C LYS A 219 -13.72 -11.53 -6.07
N ALA A 220 -12.39 -11.67 -5.92
CA ALA A 220 -11.42 -10.66 -6.35
C ALA A 220 -11.54 -10.37 -7.85
N LEU A 221 -11.55 -11.41 -8.69
CA LEU A 221 -11.67 -11.24 -10.15
C LEU A 221 -13.02 -10.64 -10.56
N LYS A 222 -14.11 -10.97 -9.86
CA LYS A 222 -15.44 -10.37 -10.10
C LYS A 222 -15.47 -8.88 -9.75
N ALA A 223 -14.68 -8.44 -8.78
CA ALA A 223 -14.63 -7.07 -8.28
C ALA A 223 -13.56 -6.19 -8.98
N VAL A 224 -12.93 -6.67 -10.03
CA VAL A 224 -11.88 -5.94 -10.76
C VAL A 224 -12.43 -4.64 -11.35
N LYS A 225 -11.73 -3.51 -11.09
CA LYS A 225 -12.03 -2.18 -11.63
C LYS A 225 -10.82 -1.53 -12.32
N SER A 226 -9.67 -2.18 -12.31
CA SER A 226 -8.43 -1.67 -12.92
C SER A 226 -7.48 -2.82 -13.31
N PRO A 227 -6.52 -2.58 -14.21
CA PRO A 227 -5.47 -3.56 -14.52
C PRO A 227 -4.68 -4.00 -13.28
N TYR A 228 -4.46 -3.11 -12.33
CA TYR A 228 -3.79 -3.41 -11.06
C TYR A 228 -4.55 -4.47 -10.24
N HIS A 229 -5.87 -4.33 -10.11
CA HIS A 229 -6.70 -5.33 -9.42
C HIS A 229 -6.63 -6.69 -10.10
N ALA A 230 -6.69 -6.71 -11.44
CA ALA A 230 -6.62 -7.94 -12.21
C ALA A 230 -5.28 -8.65 -12.04
N VAL A 231 -4.16 -7.92 -12.15
CA VAL A 231 -2.83 -8.53 -12.01
C VAL A 231 -2.58 -9.01 -10.58
N THR A 232 -3.01 -8.27 -9.55
CA THR A 232 -2.87 -8.68 -8.14
C THR A 232 -3.55 -10.04 -7.89
N ALA A 233 -4.79 -10.21 -8.34
CA ALA A 233 -5.49 -11.49 -8.20
C ALA A 233 -4.77 -12.63 -8.97
N ASN A 234 -4.29 -12.37 -10.19
CA ASN A 234 -3.57 -13.38 -10.96
C ASN A 234 -2.21 -13.77 -10.34
N LEU A 235 -1.50 -12.82 -9.71
CA LEU A 235 -0.27 -13.13 -8.96
C LEU A 235 -0.55 -14.06 -7.77
N VAL A 236 -1.66 -13.86 -7.07
CA VAL A 236 -2.04 -14.76 -5.96
C VAL A 236 -2.45 -16.16 -6.48
N TYR A 237 -3.01 -16.27 -7.68
CA TYR A 237 -3.20 -17.59 -8.32
C TYR A 237 -1.88 -18.33 -8.55
N VAL A 238 -0.79 -17.63 -8.91
CA VAL A 238 0.53 -18.28 -9.00
C VAL A 238 0.93 -18.85 -7.65
N SER A 239 0.80 -18.06 -6.57
CA SER A 239 1.09 -18.53 -5.20
C SER A 239 0.22 -19.73 -4.81
N LEU A 240 -1.07 -19.73 -5.17
CA LEU A 240 -1.98 -20.84 -4.91
C LEU A 240 -1.51 -22.13 -5.60
N TYR A 241 -1.21 -22.08 -6.90
CA TYR A 241 -0.74 -23.25 -7.64
C TYR A 241 0.61 -23.77 -7.13
N LEU A 242 1.52 -22.85 -6.72
CA LEU A 242 2.78 -23.25 -6.08
C LEU A 242 2.55 -23.97 -4.74
N ALA A 243 1.62 -23.51 -3.93
CA ALA A 243 1.25 -24.16 -2.67
C ALA A 243 0.66 -25.56 -2.90
N GLN A 244 -0.17 -25.70 -3.94
CA GLN A 244 -0.73 -26.98 -4.37
C GLN A 244 0.27 -27.93 -5.08
N GLY A 245 1.50 -27.46 -5.34
CA GLY A 245 2.53 -28.22 -6.07
C GLY A 245 2.31 -28.29 -7.59
N ASP A 246 1.31 -27.59 -8.14
CA ASP A 246 1.04 -27.53 -9.57
C ASP A 246 1.93 -26.48 -10.26
N THR A 247 3.18 -26.85 -10.53
CA THR A 247 4.16 -25.98 -11.17
C THR A 247 3.82 -25.64 -12.62
N VAL A 248 2.99 -26.45 -13.28
CA VAL A 248 2.55 -26.22 -14.66
C VAL A 248 1.51 -25.09 -14.69
N ALA A 249 0.47 -25.20 -13.86
CA ALA A 249 -0.53 -24.14 -13.72
C ALA A 249 0.11 -22.84 -13.19
N ALA A 250 1.03 -22.93 -12.24
CA ALA A 250 1.78 -21.77 -11.74
C ALA A 250 2.54 -21.06 -12.86
N ARG A 251 3.23 -21.80 -13.74
CA ARG A 251 3.94 -21.23 -14.90
C ARG A 251 2.99 -20.52 -15.85
N GLN A 252 1.86 -21.14 -16.17
CA GLN A 252 0.86 -20.52 -17.06
C GLN A 252 0.29 -19.23 -16.49
N ALA A 253 -0.04 -19.23 -15.19
CA ALA A 253 -0.52 -18.05 -14.49
C ALA A 253 0.55 -16.95 -14.44
N LEU A 254 1.82 -17.30 -14.19
CA LEU A 254 2.94 -16.37 -14.16
C LEU A 254 3.16 -15.73 -15.55
N GLU A 255 3.11 -16.51 -16.62
CA GLU A 255 3.25 -16.00 -17.98
C GLU A 255 2.13 -15.02 -18.33
N LYS A 256 0.90 -15.32 -17.92
CA LYS A 256 -0.22 -14.38 -18.03
C LYS A 256 0.06 -13.07 -17.30
N CYS A 257 0.61 -13.11 -16.09
CA CYS A 257 0.99 -11.90 -15.34
C CYS A 257 2.06 -11.10 -16.08
N ARG A 258 3.11 -11.75 -16.61
CA ARG A 258 4.15 -11.10 -17.42
C ARG A 258 3.55 -10.36 -18.62
N GLN A 259 2.64 -11.01 -19.34
CA GLN A 259 1.95 -10.40 -20.48
C GLN A 259 1.15 -9.17 -20.04
N MET A 260 0.43 -9.25 -18.91
CA MET A 260 -0.31 -8.10 -18.37
C MET A 260 0.62 -6.91 -18.04
N TYR A 261 1.81 -7.15 -17.47
CA TYR A 261 2.80 -6.09 -17.22
C TYR A 261 3.42 -5.53 -18.50
N ALA A 262 3.56 -6.34 -19.54
CA ALA A 262 4.07 -5.91 -20.85
C ALA A 262 3.04 -5.02 -21.57
N ASP A 263 1.77 -5.40 -21.54
CA ASP A 263 0.71 -4.73 -22.28
C ASP A 263 0.23 -3.44 -21.60
N GLU A 264 0.39 -3.33 -20.26
CA GLU A 264 -0.16 -2.24 -19.47
C GLU A 264 0.93 -1.40 -18.79
N PRO A 265 1.34 -0.27 -19.40
CA PRO A 265 2.41 0.58 -18.84
C PRO A 265 2.14 1.11 -17.45
N SER A 266 0.87 1.25 -17.04
CA SER A 266 0.49 1.73 -15.70
C SER A 266 0.92 0.78 -14.58
N LEU A 267 1.15 -0.50 -14.90
CA LEU A 267 1.60 -1.52 -13.97
C LEU A 267 3.11 -1.44 -13.66
N LYS A 268 3.92 -0.76 -14.46
CA LYS A 268 5.39 -0.70 -14.29
C LYS A 268 5.83 -0.29 -12.88
N ARG A 269 5.12 0.65 -12.27
CA ARG A 269 5.40 1.09 -10.89
C ARG A 269 5.19 -0.01 -9.83
N HIS A 270 4.48 -1.07 -10.19
CA HIS A 270 4.16 -2.22 -9.34
C HIS A 270 4.90 -3.50 -9.75
N ILE A 271 5.89 -3.41 -10.63
CA ILE A 271 6.63 -4.56 -11.19
C ILE A 271 7.28 -5.42 -10.11
N HIS A 272 7.57 -4.86 -8.94
CA HIS A 272 8.14 -5.58 -7.81
C HIS A 272 7.27 -6.75 -7.33
N TYR A 273 5.95 -6.66 -7.44
CA TYR A 273 5.08 -7.80 -7.10
C TYR A 273 5.24 -8.99 -8.04
N LEU A 274 5.49 -8.71 -9.33
CA LEU A 274 5.82 -9.76 -10.29
C LEU A 274 7.14 -10.43 -9.91
N TYR A 275 8.17 -9.65 -9.60
CA TYR A 275 9.48 -10.17 -9.23
C TYR A 275 9.42 -11.04 -7.96
N ASP A 276 8.64 -10.64 -6.96
CA ASP A 276 8.48 -11.42 -5.73
C ASP A 276 7.89 -12.81 -6.03
N VAL A 277 6.88 -12.88 -6.90
CA VAL A 277 6.27 -14.16 -7.33
C VAL A 277 7.18 -14.95 -8.27
N GLU A 278 7.98 -14.30 -9.12
CA GLU A 278 9.00 -14.96 -9.95
C GLU A 278 10.08 -15.63 -9.12
N ILE A 279 10.52 -14.99 -8.03
CA ILE A 279 11.47 -15.56 -7.08
C ILE A 279 10.89 -16.85 -6.48
N ASP A 280 9.66 -16.80 -5.98
CA ASP A 280 8.99 -17.96 -5.39
C ASP A 280 8.83 -19.10 -6.41
N TYR A 281 8.44 -18.79 -7.65
CA TYR A 281 8.32 -19.78 -8.73
C TYR A 281 9.67 -20.40 -9.07
N ASP A 282 10.68 -19.58 -9.37
CA ASP A 282 12.00 -20.06 -9.79
C ASP A 282 12.68 -20.87 -8.67
N TRP A 283 12.51 -20.47 -7.41
CA TRP A 283 12.97 -21.27 -6.26
C TRP A 283 12.27 -22.62 -6.21
N LYS A 284 10.95 -22.66 -6.30
CA LYS A 284 10.15 -23.90 -6.22
C LYS A 284 10.47 -24.91 -7.31
N VAL A 285 10.81 -24.44 -8.52
CA VAL A 285 11.17 -25.32 -9.65
C VAL A 285 12.67 -25.62 -9.76
N GLY A 286 13.49 -25.15 -8.82
CA GLY A 286 14.93 -25.40 -8.77
C GLY A 286 15.80 -24.47 -9.63
N ASN A 287 15.23 -23.39 -10.16
CA ASN A 287 15.98 -22.38 -10.92
C ASN A 287 16.69 -21.38 -9.98
N TYR A 288 17.41 -21.90 -9.01
CA TYR A 288 17.96 -21.12 -7.89
C TYR A 288 18.78 -19.91 -8.31
N GLN A 289 19.66 -20.06 -9.33
CA GLN A 289 20.51 -18.94 -9.75
C GLN A 289 19.68 -17.79 -10.34
N LYS A 290 18.60 -18.10 -11.05
CA LYS A 290 17.71 -17.07 -11.58
C LYS A 290 16.98 -16.34 -10.44
N ALA A 291 16.48 -17.05 -9.45
CA ALA A 291 15.90 -16.46 -8.24
C ALA A 291 16.89 -15.54 -7.51
N LEU A 292 18.15 -15.99 -7.33
CA LEU A 292 19.20 -15.18 -6.70
C LEU A 292 19.50 -13.88 -7.47
N ASN A 293 19.54 -13.93 -8.79
CA ASN A 293 19.79 -12.73 -9.61
C ASN A 293 18.70 -11.67 -9.41
N VAL A 294 17.42 -12.08 -9.40
CA VAL A 294 16.30 -11.18 -9.14
C VAL A 294 16.36 -10.62 -7.71
N LEU A 295 16.74 -11.46 -6.73
CA LEU A 295 16.92 -11.03 -5.34
C LEU A 295 18.00 -9.94 -5.21
N ASP A 296 19.11 -10.05 -5.92
CA ASP A 296 20.20 -9.07 -5.87
C ASP A 296 19.78 -7.72 -6.46
N GLU A 297 19.03 -7.72 -7.56
CA GLU A 297 18.45 -6.51 -8.13
C GLU A 297 17.46 -5.85 -7.16
N ARG A 298 16.59 -6.65 -6.55
CA ARG A 298 15.62 -6.19 -5.55
C ARG A 298 16.30 -5.64 -4.29
N GLU A 299 17.37 -6.29 -3.81
CA GLU A 299 18.13 -5.81 -2.66
C GLU A 299 18.69 -4.40 -2.91
N THR A 300 19.22 -4.16 -4.11
CA THR A 300 19.75 -2.86 -4.50
C THR A 300 18.66 -1.79 -4.52
N GLU A 301 17.48 -2.09 -5.07
CA GLU A 301 16.32 -1.19 -5.07
C GLU A 301 15.83 -0.87 -3.65
N LEU A 302 15.70 -1.90 -2.79
CA LEU A 302 15.21 -1.73 -1.42
C LEU A 302 16.15 -0.93 -0.54
N LYS A 303 17.46 -1.10 -0.72
CA LYS A 303 18.47 -0.25 -0.06
C LYS A 303 18.30 1.22 -0.46
N ARG A 304 18.11 1.49 -1.75
CA ARG A 304 17.87 2.84 -2.26
C ARG A 304 16.58 3.46 -1.70
N LYS A 305 15.53 2.65 -1.50
CA LYS A 305 14.25 3.08 -0.93
C LYS A 305 14.21 3.09 0.60
N ASN A 306 15.28 2.66 1.26
CA ASN A 306 15.36 2.52 2.72
C ASN A 306 14.19 1.69 3.31
N ASN A 307 13.80 0.63 2.60
CA ASN A 307 12.76 -0.30 3.05
C ASN A 307 13.40 -1.47 3.83
N LEU A 308 13.64 -1.24 5.12
CA LEU A 308 14.39 -2.16 5.98
C LEU A 308 13.66 -3.48 6.21
N ALA A 309 12.35 -3.44 6.46
CA ALA A 309 11.58 -4.64 6.74
C ALA A 309 11.56 -5.62 5.55
N THR A 310 11.27 -5.11 4.34
CA THR A 310 11.29 -5.94 3.12
C THR A 310 12.70 -6.41 2.80
N LEU A 311 13.73 -5.57 3.02
CA LEU A 311 15.13 -5.94 2.81
C LEU A 311 15.56 -7.12 3.70
N MET A 312 15.15 -7.11 4.96
CA MET A 312 15.45 -8.20 5.90
C MET A 312 14.78 -9.52 5.45
N GLN A 313 13.51 -9.47 5.07
CA GLN A 313 12.79 -10.64 4.58
C GLN A 313 13.40 -11.19 3.28
N LEU A 314 13.81 -10.33 2.37
CA LEU A 314 14.46 -10.69 1.12
C LEU A 314 15.82 -11.39 1.38
N ARG A 315 16.61 -10.90 2.33
CA ARG A 315 17.88 -11.52 2.72
C ARG A 315 17.67 -12.91 3.35
N LYS A 316 16.59 -13.06 4.13
CA LYS A 316 16.21 -14.37 4.65
C LYS A 316 15.87 -15.33 3.51
N THR A 317 15.04 -14.91 2.55
CA THR A 317 14.72 -15.73 1.36
C THR A 317 15.98 -16.10 0.57
N LYS A 318 16.92 -15.17 0.43
CA LYS A 318 18.22 -15.45 -0.21
C LYS A 318 19.02 -16.52 0.55
N ALA A 319 19.03 -16.47 1.87
CA ALA A 319 19.67 -17.47 2.71
C ALA A 319 19.00 -18.84 2.57
N ASP A 320 17.68 -18.91 2.55
CA ASP A 320 16.91 -20.15 2.34
C ASP A 320 17.27 -20.80 0.99
N ILE A 321 17.32 -20.02 -0.10
CA ILE A 321 17.70 -20.50 -1.44
C ILE A 321 19.16 -21.00 -1.46
N LEU A 322 20.09 -20.25 -0.86
CA LEU A 322 21.50 -20.67 -0.77
C LEU A 322 21.65 -21.97 0.02
N TRP A 323 20.84 -22.13 1.07
CA TRP A 323 20.82 -23.39 1.84
C TRP A 323 20.38 -24.57 0.98
N ASP A 324 19.33 -24.41 0.19
CA ASP A 324 18.82 -25.43 -0.74
C ASP A 324 19.84 -25.76 -1.86
N MET A 325 20.66 -24.78 -2.25
CA MET A 325 21.78 -24.96 -3.16
C MET A 325 23.00 -25.65 -2.53
N ASN A 326 22.94 -26.05 -1.25
CA ASN A 326 24.04 -26.54 -0.47
C ASN A 326 25.22 -25.56 -0.26
N ARG A 327 24.97 -24.23 -0.45
CA ARG A 327 25.90 -23.13 -0.17
C ARG A 327 25.76 -22.67 1.29
N LYS A 328 25.96 -23.62 2.21
CA LYS A 328 25.58 -23.46 3.63
C LYS A 328 26.37 -22.40 4.38
N GLU A 329 27.64 -22.17 4.05
CA GLU A 329 28.46 -21.12 4.68
C GLU A 329 27.94 -19.73 4.36
N GLU A 330 27.59 -19.49 3.10
CA GLU A 330 27.01 -18.22 2.67
C GLU A 330 25.62 -18.01 3.29
N ALA A 331 24.79 -19.05 3.29
CA ALA A 331 23.48 -19.02 3.94
C ALA A 331 23.60 -18.69 5.44
N ALA A 332 24.52 -19.33 6.16
CA ALA A 332 24.77 -19.11 7.59
C ALA A 332 25.18 -17.66 7.89
N GLY A 333 25.99 -17.05 7.02
CA GLY A 333 26.34 -15.62 7.12
C GLY A 333 25.11 -14.72 7.07
N LEU A 334 24.23 -14.93 6.09
CA LEU A 334 22.98 -14.15 5.94
C LEU A 334 22.00 -14.40 7.08
N TYR A 335 21.84 -15.63 7.56
CA TYR A 335 21.00 -15.93 8.73
C TYR A 335 21.51 -15.25 9.99
N ARG A 336 22.83 -15.26 10.22
CA ARG A 336 23.41 -14.53 11.36
C ARG A 336 23.09 -13.04 11.28
N ASP A 337 23.26 -12.42 10.12
CA ASP A 337 22.99 -11.00 9.94
C ASP A 337 21.50 -10.70 10.12
N PHE A 338 20.62 -11.57 9.61
CA PHE A 338 19.17 -11.49 9.83
C PHE A 338 18.81 -11.56 11.32
N LEU A 339 19.36 -12.52 12.07
CA LEU A 339 19.11 -12.68 13.51
C LEU A 339 19.62 -11.49 14.32
N LEU A 340 20.76 -10.91 13.95
CA LEU A 340 21.30 -9.71 14.61
C LEU A 340 20.38 -8.49 14.40
N GLU A 341 19.86 -8.31 13.18
CA GLU A 341 18.92 -7.24 12.91
C GLU A 341 17.58 -7.45 13.60
N GLN A 342 17.06 -8.68 13.64
CA GLN A 342 15.85 -9.00 14.43
C GLN A 342 16.04 -8.69 15.92
N LYS A 343 17.22 -8.97 16.48
CA LYS A 343 17.52 -8.65 17.87
C LYS A 343 17.48 -7.14 18.11
N LYS A 344 18.13 -6.35 17.26
CA LYS A 344 18.10 -4.88 17.35
C LYS A 344 16.68 -4.33 17.20
N GLU A 345 15.89 -4.90 16.29
CA GLU A 345 14.50 -4.53 16.10
C GLU A 345 13.66 -4.81 17.37
N LYS A 346 13.87 -6.00 17.96
CA LYS A 346 13.19 -6.37 19.21
C LYS A 346 13.54 -5.39 20.34
N GLU A 347 14.84 -5.07 20.51
CA GLU A 347 15.31 -4.10 21.50
C GLU A 347 14.64 -2.72 21.32
N ARG A 348 14.61 -2.18 20.09
CA ARG A 348 13.92 -0.91 19.78
C ARG A 348 12.42 -0.96 20.12
N ASN A 349 11.77 -2.08 19.80
CA ASN A 349 10.34 -2.24 20.06
C ASN A 349 10.02 -2.42 21.57
N GLU A 350 10.94 -2.97 22.36
CA GLU A 350 10.80 -3.10 23.81
C GLU A 350 10.99 -1.74 24.52
N GLU A 351 11.94 -0.91 24.09
CA GLU A 351 12.13 0.46 24.59
C GLU A 351 10.88 1.32 24.44
N VAL A 352 10.19 1.20 23.30
CA VAL A 352 8.92 1.91 23.03
C VAL A 352 7.77 1.43 23.91
N ALA A 353 7.77 0.16 24.33
CA ALA A 353 6.72 -0.39 25.17
C ALA A 353 6.86 -0.01 26.67
N THR A 354 8.05 0.47 27.10
CA THR A 354 8.37 0.81 28.49
C THR A 354 8.40 2.32 28.76
N GLY A 355 8.34 3.18 27.76
CA GLY A 355 8.25 4.64 27.84
C GLY A 355 6.85 5.15 27.55
#